data_3158f38bce4798faf5f56ef4a57d4252
#
_entry.id   3158f38bce4798faf5f56ef4a57d4252
#
_cell.length_a   1.000
_cell.length_b   1.000
_cell.length_c   1.000
_cell.angle_alpha   90.00
_cell.angle_beta   90.00
_cell.angle_gamma   90.00
#
_symmetry.space_group_name_H-M   'P 1'
#
loop_
_entity.id
_entity.type
_entity.pdbx_description
1 polymer ?
#
loop_
_entity_poly.entity_id
_entity_poly.type
_entity_poly.pdbx_seq_one_letter_code
_entity_poly.pdbx_strand_id
1 'polypeptide(L)'
;MLAHLTGVRGSVMLLAHGNMRVSHVSTHVALEDVPKRLTPERLRMVIDLTNDALLRLGIARPKIAIAALNPHAGEGGLFGRQDIDVSAPTIAKAVADGLDVVGPVPGDTIFVKLRAGQYDAAVAMYHDQGHIPVKLLGFQVDPATGRWQELSGVNITLGLPIIRTSVDHGTAFDIAGKGIANEHSLIEAIDYAERLSAGVSASKS
;
A
#
# COMPACT_ATOMS: atom_id res chain seq x y z
N MET A 1 4.26 -9.79 -14.03
CA MET A 1 5.36 -9.55 -15.01
C MET A 1 6.68 -9.27 -14.30
N LEU A 2 6.88 -8.13 -13.60
CA LEU A 2 8.19 -7.80 -12.98
C LEU A 2 8.73 -8.89 -12.03
N ALA A 3 7.91 -9.41 -11.12
CA ALA A 3 8.31 -10.50 -10.23
C ALA A 3 8.79 -11.74 -11.00
N HIS A 4 8.12 -12.10 -12.10
CA HIS A 4 8.53 -13.22 -12.97
C HIS A 4 9.87 -12.94 -13.65
N LEU A 5 10.04 -11.74 -14.22
CA LEU A 5 11.29 -11.36 -14.89
C LEU A 5 12.49 -11.28 -13.95
N THR A 6 12.26 -10.98 -12.69
CA THR A 6 13.31 -10.87 -11.65
C THR A 6 13.47 -12.14 -10.83
N GLY A 7 12.73 -13.22 -11.13
CA GLY A 7 12.84 -14.51 -10.45
C GLY A 7 12.34 -14.55 -9.01
N VAL A 8 11.57 -13.52 -8.55
CA VAL A 8 11.05 -13.50 -7.19
C VAL A 8 9.67 -14.16 -7.10
N ARG A 9 9.38 -14.79 -5.96
CA ARG A 9 8.13 -15.54 -5.74
C ARG A 9 6.89 -14.66 -5.62
N GLY A 10 7.06 -13.36 -5.33
CA GLY A 10 5.94 -12.43 -5.18
C GLY A 10 6.41 -11.00 -4.99
N SER A 11 5.52 -10.08 -5.24
CA SER A 11 5.72 -8.65 -5.02
C SER A 11 4.49 -8.04 -4.38
N VAL A 12 4.63 -6.85 -3.79
CA VAL A 12 3.58 -6.11 -3.12
C VAL A 12 3.53 -4.72 -3.72
N MET A 13 2.33 -4.24 -4.01
CA MET A 13 2.09 -2.85 -4.37
C MET A 13 1.91 -2.04 -3.10
N LEU A 14 2.68 -0.96 -2.98
CA LEU A 14 2.49 0.08 -1.99
C LEU A 14 2.19 1.38 -2.72
N LEU A 15 1.07 2.01 -2.39
CA LEU A 15 0.75 3.36 -2.80
C LEU A 15 1.13 4.34 -1.71
N ALA A 16 1.66 5.50 -2.11
CA ALA A 16 2.04 6.55 -1.18
C ALA A 16 1.61 7.93 -1.69
N HIS A 17 1.04 8.73 -0.79
CA HIS A 17 0.80 10.16 -0.95
C HIS A 17 1.00 10.83 0.41
N GLY A 18 2.04 11.66 0.53
CA GLY A 18 2.42 12.23 1.82
C GLY A 18 2.71 11.14 2.87
N ASN A 19 1.98 11.17 3.98
CA ASN A 19 2.05 10.15 5.03
C ASN A 19 1.08 8.97 4.83
N MET A 20 0.19 9.04 3.84
CA MET A 20 -0.68 7.93 3.46
C MET A 20 0.11 6.90 2.69
N ARG A 21 0.44 5.77 3.33
CA ARG A 21 1.14 4.63 2.71
C ARG A 21 0.28 3.40 2.87
N VAL A 22 -0.10 2.80 1.75
CA VAL A 22 -1.04 1.67 1.75
C VAL A 22 -0.49 0.53 0.89
N SER A 23 -0.17 -0.58 1.53
CA SER A 23 0.17 -1.85 0.86
C SER A 23 -1.08 -2.69 0.61
N HIS A 24 -1.00 -3.62 -0.32
CA HIS A 24 -2.16 -4.42 -0.73
C HIS A 24 -1.88 -5.92 -0.68
N VAL A 25 -2.80 -6.68 -0.06
CA VAL A 25 -2.78 -8.15 -0.09
C VAL A 25 -3.09 -8.65 -1.51
N SER A 26 -4.12 -8.07 -2.12
CA SER A 26 -4.48 -8.32 -3.52
C SER A 26 -4.76 -7.02 -4.27
N THR A 27 -4.60 -7.03 -5.61
CA THR A 27 -4.84 -5.86 -6.44
C THR A 27 -5.80 -6.20 -7.59
N HIS A 28 -5.31 -6.62 -8.73
CA HIS A 28 -6.08 -6.84 -9.95
C HIS A 28 -6.73 -8.24 -9.98
N VAL A 29 -7.71 -8.46 -9.12
CA VAL A 29 -8.51 -9.68 -9.04
C VAL A 29 -9.99 -9.31 -8.93
N ALA A 30 -10.88 -10.20 -9.36
CA ALA A 30 -12.31 -10.03 -9.13
C ALA A 30 -12.62 -9.96 -7.63
N LEU A 31 -13.61 -9.14 -7.23
CA LEU A 31 -13.93 -8.94 -5.81
C LEU A 31 -14.31 -10.26 -5.11
N GLU A 32 -15.00 -11.17 -5.80
CA GLU A 32 -15.36 -12.50 -5.33
C GLU A 32 -14.15 -13.41 -5.03
N ASP A 33 -13.00 -13.14 -5.65
CA ASP A 33 -11.77 -13.89 -5.46
C ASP A 33 -10.86 -13.30 -4.37
N VAL A 34 -11.16 -12.10 -3.88
CA VAL A 34 -10.36 -11.44 -2.83
C VAL A 34 -10.20 -12.32 -1.58
N PRO A 35 -11.24 -12.95 -1.03
CA PRO A 35 -11.10 -13.82 0.14
C PRO A 35 -10.12 -14.98 -0.07
N LYS A 36 -10.05 -15.52 -1.29
CA LYS A 36 -9.12 -16.60 -1.67
C LYS A 36 -7.66 -16.14 -1.74
N ARG A 37 -7.42 -14.84 -1.89
CA ARG A 37 -6.08 -14.24 -1.92
C ARG A 37 -5.54 -13.94 -0.52
N LEU A 38 -6.41 -13.88 0.47
CA LEU A 38 -6.02 -13.67 1.87
C LEU A 38 -5.59 -15.02 2.47
N THR A 39 -4.30 -15.31 2.40
CA THR A 39 -3.67 -16.44 3.10
C THR A 39 -2.70 -15.94 4.16
N PRO A 40 -2.38 -16.76 5.20
CA PRO A 40 -1.39 -16.37 6.21
C PRO A 40 -0.04 -15.99 5.59
N GLU A 41 0.44 -16.75 4.61
CA GLU A 41 1.72 -16.53 3.94
C GLU A 41 1.71 -15.24 3.13
N ARG A 42 0.61 -14.96 2.41
CA ARG A 42 0.48 -13.74 1.63
C ARG A 42 0.39 -12.50 2.53
N LEU A 43 -0.44 -12.53 3.56
CA LEU A 43 -0.56 -11.43 4.50
C LEU A 43 0.76 -11.17 5.21
N ARG A 44 1.45 -12.22 5.68
CA ARG A 44 2.76 -12.10 6.32
C ARG A 44 3.80 -11.48 5.38
N MET A 45 3.88 -11.93 4.14
CA MET A 45 4.76 -11.34 3.12
C MET A 45 4.49 -9.84 2.95
N VAL A 46 3.22 -9.43 2.90
CA VAL A 46 2.85 -8.01 2.76
C VAL A 46 3.31 -7.21 3.96
N ILE A 47 3.12 -7.74 5.17
CA ILE A 47 3.56 -7.10 6.42
C ILE A 47 5.09 -6.93 6.41
N ASP A 48 5.83 -7.99 6.15
CA ASP A 48 7.30 -7.99 6.18
C ASP A 48 7.88 -7.01 5.16
N LEU A 49 7.41 -7.04 3.91
CA LEU A 49 7.87 -6.14 2.86
C LEU A 49 7.49 -4.68 3.11
N THR A 50 6.33 -4.44 3.74
CA THR A 50 5.92 -3.09 4.14
C THR A 50 6.82 -2.57 5.25
N ASN A 51 7.09 -3.38 6.26
CA ASN A 51 7.99 -3.03 7.36
C ASN A 51 9.41 -2.71 6.84
N ASP A 52 9.97 -3.55 5.98
CA ASP A 52 11.29 -3.31 5.37
C ASP A 52 11.33 -1.98 4.59
N ALA A 53 10.29 -1.70 3.80
CA ALA A 53 10.20 -0.44 3.06
C ALA A 53 10.15 0.79 3.99
N LEU A 54 9.40 0.72 5.09
CA LEU A 54 9.29 1.81 6.06
C LEU A 54 10.62 2.04 6.81
N LEU A 55 11.32 0.97 7.17
CA LEU A 55 12.67 1.06 7.74
C LEU A 55 13.63 1.76 6.77
N ARG A 56 13.63 1.39 5.47
CA ARG A 56 14.43 2.05 4.44
C ARG A 56 14.06 3.52 4.23
N LEU A 57 12.80 3.88 4.46
CA LEU A 57 12.35 5.27 4.43
C LEU A 57 12.73 6.06 5.69
N GLY A 58 13.46 5.45 6.65
CA GLY A 58 13.98 6.09 7.85
C GLY A 58 13.04 6.05 9.05
N ILE A 59 11.97 5.25 9.01
CA ILE A 59 11.07 5.07 10.16
C ILE A 59 11.65 3.96 11.05
N ALA A 60 12.26 4.32 12.17
CA ALA A 60 13.03 3.40 13.01
C ALA A 60 12.19 2.27 13.65
N ARG A 61 10.91 2.52 13.91
CA ARG A 61 9.97 1.57 14.52
C ARG A 61 8.62 1.68 13.80
N PRO A 62 8.47 1.08 12.61
CA PRO A 62 7.25 1.19 11.83
C PRO A 62 6.05 0.60 12.55
N LYS A 63 4.96 1.35 12.65
CA LYS A 63 3.68 0.86 13.13
C LYS A 63 2.72 0.64 11.98
N ILE A 64 2.34 -0.62 11.75
CA ILE A 64 1.56 -1.04 10.59
C ILE A 64 0.17 -1.48 11.04
N ALA A 65 -0.88 -0.90 10.44
CA ALA A 65 -2.25 -1.33 10.67
C ALA A 65 -2.74 -2.25 9.55
N ILE A 66 -3.42 -3.33 9.91
CA ILE A 66 -4.01 -4.27 8.95
C ILE A 66 -5.51 -4.00 8.87
N ALA A 67 -5.99 -3.64 7.67
CA ALA A 67 -7.41 -3.46 7.45
C ALA A 67 -8.16 -4.80 7.60
N ALA A 68 -9.36 -4.76 8.11
CA ALA A 68 -10.26 -5.91 8.04
C ALA A 68 -10.74 -6.13 6.60
N LEU A 69 -10.96 -7.38 6.22
CA LEU A 69 -11.61 -7.73 4.97
C LEU A 69 -13.12 -7.47 5.05
N ASN A 70 -13.72 -7.88 6.17
CA ASN A 70 -15.16 -7.82 6.38
C ASN A 70 -15.56 -6.59 7.19
N PRO A 71 -16.82 -6.11 7.07
CA PRO A 71 -17.36 -5.06 7.94
C PRO A 71 -17.16 -5.41 9.42
N HIS A 72 -16.81 -4.40 10.23
CA HIS A 72 -16.59 -4.56 11.67
C HIS A 72 -15.61 -5.69 12.06
N ALA A 73 -14.63 -5.97 11.20
CA ALA A 73 -13.68 -7.07 11.38
C ALA A 73 -14.36 -8.45 11.56
N GLY A 74 -15.49 -8.64 10.87
CA GLY A 74 -16.26 -9.88 10.90
C GLY A 74 -17.28 -9.98 12.01
N GLU A 75 -17.37 -9.02 12.96
CA GLU A 75 -18.35 -9.00 14.07
C GLU A 75 -18.52 -10.38 14.73
N GLY A 76 -17.43 -10.93 15.27
CA GLY A 76 -17.46 -12.27 15.87
C GLY A 76 -17.78 -13.42 14.90
N GLY A 77 -17.73 -13.18 13.59
CA GLY A 77 -18.00 -14.16 12.53
C GLY A 77 -19.35 -13.94 11.82
N LEU A 78 -20.15 -12.95 12.24
CA LEU A 78 -21.45 -12.65 11.67
C LEU A 78 -21.33 -12.21 10.18
N PHE A 79 -20.28 -11.44 9.84
CA PHE A 79 -20.04 -10.93 8.49
C PHE A 79 -18.89 -11.65 7.76
N GLY A 80 -18.50 -12.83 8.24
CA GLY A 80 -17.41 -13.62 7.66
C GLY A 80 -16.31 -13.91 8.68
N ARG A 81 -15.53 -14.93 8.39
CA ARG A 81 -14.55 -15.44 9.35
C ARG A 81 -13.10 -15.17 8.99
N GLN A 82 -12.82 -14.59 7.81
CA GLN A 82 -11.45 -14.40 7.30
C GLN A 82 -10.59 -13.56 8.24
N ASP A 83 -11.18 -12.54 8.86
CA ASP A 83 -10.48 -11.68 9.81
C ASP A 83 -10.12 -12.43 11.11
N ILE A 84 -10.96 -13.38 11.52
CA ILE A 84 -10.76 -14.23 12.73
C ILE A 84 -9.81 -15.37 12.42
N ASP A 85 -10.04 -16.08 11.29
CA ASP A 85 -9.35 -17.35 11.02
C ASP A 85 -7.99 -17.15 10.32
N VAL A 86 -7.78 -16.00 9.64
CA VAL A 86 -6.56 -15.71 8.89
C VAL A 86 -5.85 -14.46 9.39
N SER A 87 -6.53 -13.30 9.42
CA SER A 87 -5.86 -12.04 9.71
C SER A 87 -5.36 -11.98 11.15
N ALA A 88 -6.22 -12.24 12.13
CA ALA A 88 -5.86 -12.14 13.55
C ALA A 88 -4.70 -13.07 13.96
N PRO A 89 -4.68 -14.36 13.63
CA PRO A 89 -3.55 -15.23 13.98
C PRO A 89 -2.26 -14.85 13.24
N THR A 90 -2.33 -14.36 11.99
CA THR A 90 -1.14 -13.89 11.26
C THR A 90 -0.55 -12.64 11.90
N ILE A 91 -1.40 -11.70 12.31
CA ILE A 91 -1.00 -10.48 13.03
C ILE A 91 -0.35 -10.86 14.37
N ALA A 92 -0.98 -11.74 15.15
CA ALA A 92 -0.45 -12.20 16.44
C ALA A 92 0.95 -12.80 16.29
N LYS A 93 1.19 -13.58 15.21
CA LYS A 93 2.50 -14.13 14.91
C LYS A 93 3.51 -13.03 14.53
N ALA A 94 3.13 -12.04 13.72
CA ALA A 94 4.00 -10.92 13.37
C ALA A 94 4.42 -10.12 14.61
N VAL A 95 3.49 -9.88 15.54
CA VAL A 95 3.77 -9.22 16.83
C VAL A 95 4.71 -10.06 17.70
N ALA A 96 4.50 -11.38 17.79
CA ALA A 96 5.40 -12.28 18.52
C ALA A 96 6.82 -12.30 17.93
N ASP A 97 6.95 -12.09 16.61
CA ASP A 97 8.25 -11.96 15.92
C ASP A 97 8.87 -10.55 16.07
N GLY A 98 8.26 -9.64 16.86
CA GLY A 98 8.81 -8.32 17.21
C GLY A 98 8.37 -7.15 16.33
N LEU A 99 7.42 -7.33 15.42
CA LEU A 99 6.88 -6.25 14.59
C LEU A 99 5.76 -5.49 15.33
N ASP A 100 5.69 -4.17 15.16
CA ASP A 100 4.58 -3.35 15.68
C ASP A 100 3.42 -3.35 14.66
N VAL A 101 2.57 -4.35 14.77
CA VAL A 101 1.43 -4.57 13.88
C VAL A 101 0.14 -4.61 14.68
N VAL A 102 -0.88 -3.90 14.22
CA VAL A 102 -2.20 -3.85 14.85
C VAL A 102 -3.29 -4.24 13.86
N GLY A 103 -4.34 -4.88 14.35
CA GLY A 103 -5.49 -5.25 13.53
C GLY A 103 -6.13 -6.57 13.93
N PRO A 104 -7.10 -7.05 13.16
CA PRO A 104 -7.72 -6.36 12.02
C PRO A 104 -8.50 -5.11 12.45
N VAL A 105 -8.25 -3.98 11.79
CA VAL A 105 -8.93 -2.69 12.05
C VAL A 105 -10.06 -2.50 11.02
N PRO A 106 -11.28 -2.13 11.42
CA PRO A 106 -12.37 -1.87 10.48
C PRO A 106 -11.96 -0.94 9.34
N GLY A 107 -12.29 -1.32 8.09
CA GLY A 107 -11.85 -0.62 6.88
C GLY A 107 -12.34 0.82 6.76
N ASP A 108 -13.48 1.12 7.36
CA ASP A 108 -14.09 2.46 7.39
C ASP A 108 -13.33 3.46 8.30
N THR A 109 -12.54 2.99 9.25
CA THR A 109 -11.84 3.85 10.22
C THR A 109 -10.32 3.83 10.10
N ILE A 110 -9.73 2.79 9.53
CA ILE A 110 -8.26 2.60 9.46
C ILE A 110 -7.56 3.77 8.75
N PHE A 111 -8.12 4.26 7.64
CA PHE A 111 -7.50 5.31 6.84
C PHE A 111 -7.61 6.69 7.48
N VAL A 112 -8.67 6.94 8.26
CA VAL A 112 -8.79 8.15 9.09
C VAL A 112 -7.67 8.18 10.13
N LYS A 113 -7.42 7.06 10.81
CA LYS A 113 -6.35 6.92 11.80
C LYS A 113 -4.96 6.99 11.16
N LEU A 114 -4.77 6.39 9.97
CA LEU A 114 -3.53 6.49 9.21
C LEU A 114 -3.23 7.96 8.84
N ARG A 115 -4.22 8.67 8.31
CA ARG A 115 -4.10 10.10 7.97
C ARG A 115 -3.75 10.95 9.20
N ALA A 116 -4.29 10.61 10.36
CA ALA A 116 -4.02 11.27 11.63
C ALA A 116 -2.62 10.92 12.22
N GLY A 117 -1.83 10.08 11.54
CA GLY A 117 -0.48 9.71 11.99
C GLY A 117 -0.45 8.69 13.13
N GLN A 118 -1.55 7.97 13.40
CA GLN A 118 -1.55 6.89 14.40
C GLN A 118 -0.81 5.64 13.91
N TYR A 119 -0.62 5.51 12.61
CA TYR A 119 0.10 4.44 11.92
C TYR A 119 1.04 5.03 10.88
N ASP A 120 2.08 4.30 10.52
CA ASP A 120 3.04 4.67 9.47
C ASP A 120 2.64 4.12 8.10
N ALA A 121 1.90 3.00 8.10
CA ALA A 121 1.27 2.42 6.92
C ALA A 121 0.02 1.61 7.29
N ALA A 122 -0.84 1.39 6.29
CA ALA A 122 -1.93 0.43 6.36
C ALA A 122 -1.73 -0.68 5.31
N VAL A 123 -2.23 -1.89 5.62
CA VAL A 123 -2.34 -2.98 4.66
C VAL A 123 -3.80 -3.16 4.30
N ALA A 124 -4.15 -2.88 3.06
CA ALA A 124 -5.48 -3.09 2.49
C ALA A 124 -5.61 -4.52 1.95
N MET A 125 -6.81 -5.09 2.01
CA MET A 125 -7.09 -6.45 1.56
C MET A 125 -7.24 -6.54 0.04
N TYR A 126 -7.76 -5.47 -0.59
CA TYR A 126 -8.02 -5.43 -2.02
C TYR A 126 -7.81 -4.03 -2.61
N HIS A 127 -7.82 -3.97 -3.93
CA HIS A 127 -7.49 -2.78 -4.70
C HIS A 127 -8.21 -1.52 -4.23
N ASP A 128 -9.54 -1.48 -4.31
CA ASP A 128 -10.31 -0.26 -4.05
C ASP A 128 -10.28 0.14 -2.57
N GLN A 129 -10.20 -0.82 -1.65
CA GLN A 129 -10.08 -0.52 -0.22
C GLN A 129 -8.86 0.40 0.07
N GLY A 130 -7.75 0.20 -0.64
CA GLY A 130 -6.54 1.01 -0.45
C GLY A 130 -6.41 2.17 -1.43
N HIS A 131 -6.85 2.01 -2.68
CA HIS A 131 -6.72 3.04 -3.70
C HIS A 131 -7.64 4.24 -3.47
N ILE A 132 -8.90 3.99 -3.09
CA ILE A 132 -9.90 5.07 -2.86
C ILE A 132 -9.37 6.12 -1.87
N PRO A 133 -8.94 5.77 -0.64
CA PRO A 133 -8.49 6.78 0.32
C PRO A 133 -7.21 7.51 -0.12
N VAL A 134 -6.28 6.84 -0.79
CA VAL A 134 -5.05 7.47 -1.29
C VAL A 134 -5.37 8.45 -2.42
N LYS A 135 -6.16 8.01 -3.40
CA LYS A 135 -6.52 8.85 -4.55
C LYS A 135 -7.43 10.02 -4.18
N LEU A 136 -8.32 9.83 -3.22
CA LEU A 136 -9.18 10.91 -2.72
C LEU A 136 -8.35 12.07 -2.12
N LEU A 137 -7.19 11.78 -1.57
CA LEU A 137 -6.29 12.79 -1.01
C LEU A 137 -5.32 13.37 -2.04
N GLY A 138 -4.80 12.54 -2.94
CA GLY A 138 -3.76 12.92 -3.88
C GLY A 138 -4.26 13.47 -5.22
N PHE A 139 -5.55 13.30 -5.54
CA PHE A 139 -6.10 13.67 -6.83
C PHE A 139 -7.15 14.76 -6.68
N GLN A 140 -7.02 15.82 -7.49
CA GLN A 140 -7.98 16.91 -7.53
C GLN A 140 -8.54 17.08 -8.93
N VAL A 141 -9.84 17.35 -9.02
CA VAL A 141 -10.56 17.63 -10.25
C VAL A 141 -11.17 19.02 -10.15
N ASP A 142 -10.96 19.83 -11.16
CA ASP A 142 -11.62 21.14 -11.28
C ASP A 142 -13.13 20.93 -11.52
N PRO A 143 -13.99 21.34 -10.60
CA PRO A 143 -15.43 21.10 -10.71
C PRO A 143 -16.10 21.85 -11.87
N ALA A 144 -15.48 22.94 -12.35
CA ALA A 144 -16.01 23.74 -13.46
C ALA A 144 -15.69 23.14 -14.83
N THR A 145 -14.52 22.50 -14.98
CA THR A 145 -14.03 21.99 -16.26
C THR A 145 -13.97 20.46 -16.34
N GLY A 146 -14.05 19.75 -15.20
CA GLY A 146 -13.85 18.31 -15.09
C GLY A 146 -12.41 17.86 -15.35
N ARG A 147 -11.45 18.78 -15.43
CA ARG A 147 -10.04 18.48 -15.68
C ARG A 147 -9.31 18.13 -14.40
N TRP A 148 -8.38 17.18 -14.49
CA TRP A 148 -7.47 16.88 -13.41
C TRP A 148 -6.54 18.06 -13.15
N GLN A 149 -6.52 18.57 -11.93
CA GLN A 149 -5.65 19.69 -11.50
C GLN A 149 -4.39 19.19 -10.83
N GLU A 150 -4.55 18.18 -9.96
CA GLU A 150 -3.44 17.60 -9.23
C GLU A 150 -3.52 16.07 -9.31
N LEU A 151 -2.38 15.45 -9.56
CA LEU A 151 -2.18 14.01 -9.59
C LEU A 151 -0.92 13.71 -8.79
N SER A 152 -1.03 13.66 -7.48
CA SER A 152 0.06 13.33 -6.57
C SER A 152 -0.12 11.90 -6.06
N GLY A 153 0.95 11.14 -6.10
CA GLY A 153 0.98 9.77 -5.61
C GLY A 153 2.02 8.93 -6.33
N VAL A 154 2.58 8.01 -5.56
CA VAL A 154 3.65 7.10 -6.01
C VAL A 154 3.21 5.66 -5.85
N ASN A 155 3.43 4.87 -6.90
CA ASN A 155 3.27 3.42 -6.88
C ASN A 155 4.65 2.77 -6.73
N ILE A 156 4.85 2.04 -5.65
CA ILE A 156 6.09 1.36 -5.32
C ILE A 156 5.87 -0.15 -5.39
N THR A 157 6.74 -0.88 -6.09
CA THR A 157 6.69 -2.34 -6.11
C THR A 157 7.74 -2.91 -5.16
N LEU A 158 7.29 -3.44 -4.04
CA LEU A 158 8.12 -4.06 -3.01
C LEU A 158 8.43 -5.53 -3.34
N GLY A 159 9.55 -6.05 -2.79
CA GLY A 159 9.95 -7.45 -2.93
C GLY A 159 10.71 -7.76 -4.21
N LEU A 160 11.05 -6.78 -5.03
CA LEU A 160 11.94 -6.93 -6.17
C LEU A 160 13.42 -6.76 -5.73
N PRO A 161 14.38 -7.37 -6.44
CA PRO A 161 15.82 -7.16 -6.19
C PRO A 161 16.30 -5.77 -6.66
N ILE A 162 15.43 -4.98 -7.21
CA ILE A 162 15.64 -3.61 -7.66
C ILE A 162 14.63 -2.69 -6.97
N ILE A 163 14.93 -1.40 -6.84
CA ILE A 163 13.98 -0.38 -6.44
C ILE A 163 13.14 -0.01 -7.67
N ARG A 164 11.83 -0.12 -7.54
CA ARG A 164 10.88 0.24 -8.60
C ARG A 164 9.80 1.17 -8.04
N THR A 165 9.83 2.39 -8.48
CA THR A 165 8.80 3.41 -8.26
C THR A 165 8.18 3.82 -9.59
N SER A 166 6.98 4.34 -9.56
CA SER A 166 6.30 4.91 -10.73
C SER A 166 5.22 5.88 -10.29
N VAL A 167 4.76 6.69 -11.25
CA VAL A 167 3.55 7.49 -11.11
C VAL A 167 2.33 6.61 -10.82
N ASP A 168 1.31 7.16 -10.17
CA ASP A 168 0.06 6.47 -9.84
C ASP A 168 -1.13 6.86 -10.75
N HIS A 169 -0.86 7.52 -11.87
CA HIS A 169 -1.88 7.90 -12.85
C HIS A 169 -1.79 7.06 -14.13
N GLY A 170 -2.81 7.15 -14.99
CA GLY A 170 -2.88 6.47 -16.27
C GLY A 170 -1.96 7.07 -17.34
N THR A 171 -2.03 6.51 -18.55
CA THR A 171 -1.18 6.85 -19.69
C THR A 171 -1.45 8.25 -20.29
N ALA A 172 -2.59 8.87 -19.99
CA ALA A 172 -2.97 10.22 -20.41
C ALA A 172 -2.78 10.47 -21.92
N PHE A 173 -3.23 9.54 -22.77
CA PHE A 173 -3.10 9.63 -24.22
C PHE A 173 -3.72 10.90 -24.81
N ASP A 174 -4.75 11.43 -24.15
CA ASP A 174 -5.46 12.66 -24.53
C ASP A 174 -4.57 13.91 -24.51
N ILE A 175 -3.50 13.92 -23.71
CA ILE A 175 -2.54 15.02 -23.60
C ILE A 175 -1.16 14.71 -24.20
N ALA A 176 -0.96 13.51 -24.73
CA ALA A 176 0.32 13.10 -25.28
C ALA A 176 0.77 14.04 -26.42
N GLY A 177 2.02 14.49 -26.37
CA GLY A 177 2.61 15.40 -27.37
C GLY A 177 2.16 16.87 -27.27
N LYS A 178 1.28 17.22 -26.31
CA LYS A 178 0.77 18.61 -26.18
C LYS A 178 1.61 19.50 -25.28
N GLY A 179 2.65 18.99 -24.62
CA GLY A 179 3.53 19.76 -23.73
C GLY A 179 2.85 20.30 -22.47
N ILE A 180 1.77 19.67 -22.02
CA ILE A 180 0.95 20.08 -20.86
C ILE A 180 0.90 19.01 -19.76
N ALA A 181 1.76 18.02 -19.81
CA ALA A 181 1.86 17.00 -18.78
C ALA A 181 2.34 17.60 -17.44
N ASN A 182 1.77 17.13 -16.34
CA ASN A 182 2.22 17.48 -15.00
C ASN A 182 3.27 16.45 -14.55
N GLU A 183 4.47 16.91 -14.22
CA GLU A 183 5.60 16.06 -13.81
C GLU A 183 5.65 15.74 -12.32
N HIS A 184 4.77 16.31 -11.50
CA HIS A 184 4.86 16.25 -10.04
C HIS A 184 4.94 14.81 -9.50
N SER A 185 4.03 13.94 -9.93
CA SER A 185 4.03 12.53 -9.52
C SER A 185 5.30 11.77 -9.93
N LEU A 186 5.94 12.16 -11.04
CA LEU A 186 7.22 11.56 -11.46
C LEU A 186 8.37 12.02 -10.56
N ILE A 187 8.41 13.30 -10.18
CA ILE A 187 9.38 13.84 -9.24
C ILE A 187 9.23 13.13 -7.89
N GLU A 188 8.01 13.02 -7.37
CA GLU A 188 7.76 12.26 -6.13
C GLU A 188 8.24 10.80 -6.23
N ALA A 189 8.04 10.15 -7.39
CA ALA A 189 8.51 8.78 -7.60
C ALA A 189 10.04 8.66 -7.58
N ILE A 190 10.76 9.67 -8.10
CA ILE A 190 12.22 9.75 -8.05
C ILE A 190 12.68 9.94 -6.59
N ASP A 191 12.09 10.88 -5.85
CA ASP A 191 12.41 11.14 -4.45
C ASP A 191 12.22 9.88 -3.58
N TYR A 192 11.15 9.14 -3.81
CA TYR A 192 10.94 7.84 -3.13
C TYR A 192 12.02 6.81 -3.48
N ALA A 193 12.44 6.76 -4.75
CA ALA A 193 13.51 5.83 -5.18
C ALA A 193 14.85 6.19 -4.52
N GLU A 194 15.20 7.49 -4.44
CA GLU A 194 16.41 7.96 -3.76
C GLU A 194 16.41 7.59 -2.28
N ARG A 195 15.32 7.87 -1.56
CA ARG A 195 15.17 7.56 -0.13
C ARG A 195 15.28 6.05 0.15
N LEU A 196 14.61 5.22 -0.66
CA LEU A 196 14.69 3.77 -0.55
C LEU A 196 16.12 3.25 -0.83
N SER A 197 16.86 3.89 -1.75
CA SER A 197 18.26 3.55 -2.07
C SER A 197 19.22 3.92 -0.95
N ALA A 198 19.05 5.10 -0.34
CA ALA A 198 19.87 5.54 0.79
C ALA A 198 19.75 4.59 1.99
N GLY A 199 18.52 4.10 2.29
CA GLY A 199 18.26 3.13 3.36
C GLY A 199 18.92 1.77 3.12
N VAL A 200 19.15 1.34 1.87
CA VAL A 200 19.91 0.12 1.55
C VAL A 200 21.39 0.26 1.94
N SER A 201 21.95 1.45 1.78
CA SER A 201 23.37 1.70 2.13
C SER A 201 23.58 1.69 3.64
N ALA A 202 22.64 2.21 4.41
CA ALA A 202 22.73 2.27 5.88
C ALA A 202 22.55 0.89 6.56
N SER A 203 21.88 -0.06 5.92
CA SER A 203 21.66 -1.42 6.48
C SER A 203 22.83 -2.39 6.22
N LYS A 204 23.81 -2.00 5.41
CA LYS A 204 25.00 -2.82 5.07
C LYS A 204 26.27 -2.41 5.82
N SER A 205 26.21 -1.34 6.60
CA SER A 205 27.26 -0.86 7.50
C SER A 205 27.00 -1.30 8.92
#